data_5ac4738d94ff421926b30e750b0b4963
#
_entry.id   5ac4738d94ff421926b30e750b0b4963
#
_cell.length_a   1.000
_cell.length_b   1.000
_cell.length_c   1.000
_cell.angle_alpha   90.00
_cell.angle_beta   90.00
_cell.angle_gamma   90.00
#
_symmetry.space_group_name_H-M   'P 1'
#
loop_
_entity.id
_entity.type
_entity.pdbx_description
1 polymer ?
#
loop_
_entity_poly.entity_id
_entity_poly.type
_entity_poly.pdbx_seq_one_letter_code
_entity_poly.pdbx_strand_id
1 'polypeptide(L)'
;MLTQTTTRVLDPGELGAALAILESEPVTNAFVTARVQVAGLDPWRLGGEMWGWYADGHLRSLCYSGANLVPICATPEAVRAFADRARRSGRRCSSIVGPAEPTTQLWRLLEPSWGPARDVRNHQPLMITEELPKNIEPDPGVRRIRKDEMDVIMPACVAMFTEEVGISPMAGDGGLLYQARVAELVAAGRSFARIDDGKVVFKAEIGAATPKACQIQGVWVAPEYRGRGLSETGMAAVLRYALADVSPVVSLYVNDYNTPARASYRRVGFREVGAFMSVLF
;
A
#
# COMPACT_ATOMS: atom_id res chain seq x y z
N MET A 1 -27.17 26.51 11.97
CA MET A 1 -27.79 25.25 11.52
C MET A 1 -26.89 24.10 11.94
N LEU A 2 -27.44 23.07 12.55
CA LEU A 2 -26.63 21.85 12.85
C LEU A 2 -26.47 21.10 11.53
N THR A 3 -25.23 20.85 11.12
CA THR A 3 -24.89 20.03 9.95
C THR A 3 -25.42 18.61 10.18
N GLN A 4 -26.29 18.14 9.30
CA GLN A 4 -26.79 16.77 9.37
C GLN A 4 -25.72 15.84 8.80
N THR A 5 -25.16 14.96 9.64
CA THR A 5 -24.14 13.99 9.22
C THR A 5 -24.67 12.56 9.31
N THR A 6 -24.23 11.72 8.37
CA THR A 6 -24.54 10.27 8.40
C THR A 6 -23.37 9.45 7.88
N THR A 7 -23.27 8.21 8.35
CA THR A 7 -22.24 7.25 7.91
C THR A 7 -22.87 5.91 7.60
N ARG A 8 -22.68 5.43 6.37
CA ARG A 8 -23.18 4.14 5.91
C ARG A 8 -22.24 3.46 4.93
N VAL A 9 -22.49 2.20 4.63
CA VAL A 9 -21.86 1.53 3.48
C VAL A 9 -22.37 2.17 2.20
N LEU A 10 -21.49 2.36 1.23
CA LEU A 10 -21.86 2.86 -0.09
C LEU A 10 -22.58 1.77 -0.90
N ASP A 11 -23.57 2.19 -1.64
CA ASP A 11 -24.24 1.37 -2.63
C ASP A 11 -23.42 1.32 -3.94
N PRO A 12 -23.54 0.24 -4.76
CA PRO A 12 -22.84 0.14 -6.03
C PRO A 12 -23.07 1.32 -6.98
N GLY A 13 -24.25 1.97 -6.94
CA GLY A 13 -24.57 3.14 -7.74
C GLY A 13 -23.77 4.40 -7.38
N GLU A 14 -23.07 4.42 -6.25
CA GLU A 14 -22.26 5.55 -5.78
C GLU A 14 -20.79 5.46 -6.21
N LEU A 15 -20.45 4.50 -7.08
CA LEU A 15 -19.08 4.29 -7.57
C LEU A 15 -18.46 5.58 -8.12
N GLY A 16 -19.20 6.35 -8.92
CA GLY A 16 -18.71 7.61 -9.49
C GLY A 16 -18.33 8.63 -8.43
N ALA A 17 -19.16 8.79 -7.38
CA ALA A 17 -18.88 9.70 -6.28
C ALA A 17 -17.70 9.23 -5.43
N ALA A 18 -17.57 7.94 -5.20
CA ALA A 18 -16.43 7.35 -4.50
C ALA A 18 -15.13 7.57 -5.27
N LEU A 19 -15.12 7.31 -6.58
CA LEU A 19 -13.96 7.54 -7.44
C LEU A 19 -13.55 9.01 -7.47
N ALA A 20 -14.48 9.94 -7.50
CA ALA A 20 -14.18 11.38 -7.46
C ALA A 20 -13.38 11.77 -6.20
N ILE A 21 -13.76 11.23 -5.03
CA ILE A 21 -13.02 11.46 -3.78
C ILE A 21 -11.66 10.75 -3.81
N LEU A 22 -11.62 9.50 -4.25
CA LEU A 22 -10.37 8.73 -4.34
C LEU A 22 -9.35 9.40 -5.26
N GLU A 23 -9.79 9.91 -6.39
CA GLU A 23 -8.95 10.54 -7.40
C GLU A 23 -8.56 11.99 -7.09
N SER A 24 -9.12 12.61 -6.05
CA SER A 24 -8.68 13.95 -5.59
C SER A 24 -7.26 13.93 -5.02
N GLU A 25 -6.85 12.79 -4.44
CA GLU A 25 -5.50 12.57 -3.93
C GLU A 25 -4.92 11.25 -4.48
N PRO A 26 -4.55 11.21 -5.77
CA PRO A 26 -4.28 9.95 -6.49
C PRO A 26 -3.08 9.18 -5.94
N VAL A 27 -2.08 9.85 -5.38
CA VAL A 27 -0.91 9.22 -4.77
C VAL A 27 -1.28 8.58 -3.42
N THR A 28 -1.92 9.35 -2.56
CA THR A 28 -2.31 8.94 -1.21
C THR A 28 -3.31 7.78 -1.26
N ASN A 29 -4.25 7.84 -2.19
CA ASN A 29 -5.34 6.88 -2.29
C ASN A 29 -5.08 5.75 -3.30
N ALA A 30 -3.87 5.67 -3.89
CA ALA A 30 -3.55 4.73 -4.98
C ALA A 30 -3.96 3.29 -4.67
N PHE A 31 -3.71 2.81 -3.45
CA PHE A 31 -4.05 1.46 -3.01
C PHE A 31 -5.55 1.18 -3.10
N VAL A 32 -6.38 2.04 -2.52
CA VAL A 32 -7.84 1.83 -2.50
C VAL A 32 -8.43 2.11 -3.87
N THR A 33 -7.95 3.13 -4.58
CA THR A 33 -8.38 3.46 -5.95
C THR A 33 -8.19 2.26 -6.89
N ALA A 34 -7.00 1.65 -6.87
CA ALA A 34 -6.69 0.48 -7.70
C ALA A 34 -7.65 -0.69 -7.44
N ARG A 35 -8.04 -0.92 -6.19
CA ARG A 35 -9.01 -1.96 -5.81
C ARG A 35 -10.42 -1.64 -6.31
N VAL A 36 -10.87 -0.40 -6.08
CA VAL A 36 -12.21 0.05 -6.48
C VAL A 36 -12.37 0.07 -8.00
N GLN A 37 -11.34 0.46 -8.75
CA GLN A 37 -11.38 0.42 -10.22
C GLN A 37 -11.57 -0.99 -10.79
N VAL A 38 -11.05 -2.02 -10.12
CA VAL A 38 -11.19 -3.43 -10.55
C VAL A 38 -12.47 -4.07 -10.02
N ALA A 39 -12.79 -3.83 -8.76
CA ALA A 39 -13.86 -4.54 -8.05
C ALA A 39 -15.21 -3.78 -8.03
N GLY A 40 -15.20 -2.47 -8.29
CA GLY A 40 -16.33 -1.61 -7.96
C GLY A 40 -16.50 -1.48 -6.44
N LEU A 41 -17.75 -1.31 -6.01
CA LEU A 41 -18.12 -1.25 -4.58
C LEU A 41 -18.75 -2.56 -4.09
N ASP A 42 -18.73 -3.61 -4.88
CA ASP A 42 -19.19 -4.94 -4.45
C ASP A 42 -18.30 -5.50 -3.34
N PRO A 43 -18.82 -5.78 -2.13
CA PRO A 43 -18.00 -6.16 -0.98
C PRO A 43 -17.22 -7.46 -1.18
N TRP A 44 -17.75 -8.42 -1.94
CA TRP A 44 -17.10 -9.70 -2.22
C TRP A 44 -15.88 -9.52 -3.12
N ARG A 45 -16.05 -8.75 -4.20
CA ARG A 45 -14.97 -8.46 -5.14
C ARG A 45 -13.93 -7.50 -4.56
N LEU A 46 -14.39 -6.51 -3.79
CA LEU A 46 -13.54 -5.52 -3.12
C LEU A 46 -12.74 -6.14 -1.95
N GLY A 47 -13.25 -7.24 -1.39
CA GLY A 47 -12.68 -7.85 -0.19
C GLY A 47 -12.92 -7.01 1.07
N GLY A 48 -14.05 -6.31 1.13
CA GLY A 48 -14.43 -5.42 2.23
C GLY A 48 -15.51 -4.45 1.84
N GLU A 49 -15.86 -3.55 2.76
CA GLU A 49 -16.88 -2.51 2.56
C GLU A 49 -16.22 -1.15 2.30
N MET A 50 -16.89 -0.32 1.51
CA MET A 50 -16.59 1.10 1.42
C MET A 50 -17.62 1.88 2.24
N TRP A 51 -17.18 2.54 3.30
CA TRP A 51 -18.02 3.42 4.11
C TRP A 51 -17.91 4.84 3.62
N GLY A 52 -19.05 5.52 3.51
CA GLY A 52 -19.15 6.94 3.19
C GLY A 52 -19.55 7.75 4.39
N TRP A 53 -18.93 8.89 4.60
CA TRP A 53 -19.39 9.94 5.51
C TRP A 53 -19.97 11.10 4.72
N TYR A 54 -21.20 11.48 5.08
CA TYR A 54 -21.97 12.53 4.42
C TYR A 54 -22.15 13.69 5.36
N ALA A 55 -22.05 14.91 4.81
CA ALA A 55 -22.43 16.15 5.46
C ALA A 55 -23.39 16.89 4.55
N ASP A 56 -24.54 17.29 5.10
CA ASP A 56 -25.62 17.96 4.38
C ASP A 56 -26.04 17.25 3.07
N GLY A 57 -26.11 15.90 3.14
CA GLY A 57 -26.47 15.03 2.02
C GLY A 57 -25.37 14.76 0.99
N HIS A 58 -24.19 15.37 1.14
CA HIS A 58 -23.07 15.19 0.22
C HIS A 58 -22.02 14.25 0.79
N LEU A 59 -21.56 13.29 -0.02
CA LEU A 59 -20.44 12.42 0.31
C LEU A 59 -19.14 13.26 0.38
N ARG A 60 -18.44 13.22 1.52
CA ARG A 60 -17.24 14.04 1.79
C ARG A 60 -15.99 13.24 2.10
N SER A 61 -16.15 12.09 2.74
CA SER A 61 -15.02 11.24 3.16
C SER A 61 -15.38 9.79 3.00
N LEU A 62 -14.35 8.94 2.85
CA LEU A 62 -14.50 7.49 2.72
C LEU A 62 -13.67 6.76 3.77
N CYS A 63 -14.05 5.50 4.02
CA CYS A 63 -13.21 4.56 4.75
C CYS A 63 -13.35 3.17 4.13
N TYR A 64 -12.26 2.62 3.61
CA TYR A 64 -12.21 1.22 3.20
C TYR A 64 -12.07 0.33 4.43
N SER A 65 -12.95 -0.65 4.57
CA SER A 65 -12.99 -1.60 5.69
C SER A 65 -12.93 -3.03 5.17
N GLY A 66 -11.73 -3.57 5.09
CA GLY A 66 -11.44 -4.95 4.65
C GLY A 66 -10.29 -5.52 5.46
N ALA A 67 -9.32 -6.18 4.81
CA ALA A 67 -8.08 -6.63 5.45
C ALA A 67 -7.29 -5.46 6.07
N ASN A 68 -7.47 -4.26 5.54
CA ASN A 68 -6.99 -3.00 6.12
C ASN A 68 -8.17 -2.08 6.41
N LEU A 69 -8.06 -1.25 7.43
CA LEU A 69 -8.95 -0.10 7.66
C LEU A 69 -8.23 1.16 7.21
N VAL A 70 -8.78 1.84 6.17
CA VAL A 70 -8.10 2.96 5.50
C VAL A 70 -9.01 4.20 5.48
N PRO A 71 -8.75 5.23 6.30
CA PRO A 71 -9.44 6.51 6.21
C PRO A 71 -8.96 7.29 4.96
N ILE A 72 -9.90 7.85 4.19
CA ILE A 72 -9.67 8.49 2.90
C ILE A 72 -10.29 9.87 2.91
N CYS A 73 -9.49 10.91 2.68
CA CYS A 73 -9.92 12.32 2.72
C CYS A 73 -10.77 12.61 3.98
N ALA A 74 -10.39 12.01 5.12
CA ALA A 74 -11.21 11.97 6.31
C ALA A 74 -10.97 13.19 7.21
N THR A 75 -12.02 14.01 7.38
CA THR A 75 -12.02 15.10 8.38
C THR A 75 -12.09 14.52 9.81
N PRO A 76 -11.76 15.31 10.85
CA PRO A 76 -11.88 14.84 12.23
C PRO A 76 -13.28 14.33 12.60
N GLU A 77 -14.34 14.90 12.02
CA GLU A 77 -15.74 14.47 12.19
C GLU A 77 -15.97 13.09 11.53
N ALA A 78 -15.48 12.92 10.30
CA ALA A 78 -15.56 11.65 9.58
C ALA A 78 -14.78 10.56 10.31
N VAL A 79 -13.59 10.86 10.82
CA VAL A 79 -12.77 9.92 11.61
C VAL A 79 -13.53 9.44 12.85
N ARG A 80 -14.19 10.34 13.61
CA ARG A 80 -15.03 9.96 14.75
C ARG A 80 -16.17 9.03 14.34
N ALA A 81 -16.86 9.35 13.26
CA ALA A 81 -17.97 8.55 12.75
C ALA A 81 -17.50 7.16 12.26
N PHE A 82 -16.34 7.07 11.61
CA PHE A 82 -15.72 5.79 11.21
C PHE A 82 -15.28 4.98 12.42
N ALA A 83 -14.69 5.62 13.44
CA ALA A 83 -14.33 4.95 14.68
C ALA A 83 -15.57 4.37 15.40
N ASP A 84 -16.67 5.12 15.46
CA ASP A 84 -17.91 4.63 16.07
C ASP A 84 -18.47 3.44 15.32
N ARG A 85 -18.42 3.44 13.98
CA ARG A 85 -18.84 2.31 13.17
C ARG A 85 -17.93 1.11 13.37
N ALA A 86 -16.61 1.32 13.35
CA ALA A 86 -15.62 0.26 13.53
C ALA A 86 -15.71 -0.40 14.90
N ARG A 87 -15.98 0.37 15.98
CA ARG A 87 -16.23 -0.18 17.34
C ARG A 87 -17.42 -1.09 17.37
N ARG A 88 -18.54 -0.70 16.75
CA ARG A 88 -19.77 -1.53 16.71
C ARG A 88 -19.56 -2.83 15.93
N SER A 89 -18.78 -2.80 14.86
CA SER A 89 -18.51 -3.98 14.00
C SER A 89 -17.46 -4.92 14.59
N GLY A 90 -16.69 -4.47 15.59
CA GLY A 90 -15.50 -5.15 16.06
C GLY A 90 -14.33 -5.09 15.07
N ARG A 91 -13.13 -5.47 15.51
CA ARG A 91 -11.95 -5.50 14.67
C ARG A 91 -12.00 -6.68 13.69
N ARG A 92 -11.98 -6.38 12.40
CA ARG A 92 -11.95 -7.37 11.30
C ARG A 92 -10.69 -7.24 10.44
N CYS A 93 -9.95 -6.14 10.57
CA CYS A 93 -8.74 -5.88 9.81
C CYS A 93 -7.48 -6.37 10.53
N SER A 94 -6.43 -6.65 9.77
CA SER A 94 -5.09 -6.94 10.27
C SER A 94 -4.24 -5.69 10.46
N SER A 95 -4.69 -4.55 9.91
CA SER A 95 -4.02 -3.26 10.10
C SER A 95 -4.95 -2.07 9.90
N ILE A 96 -4.58 -0.93 10.48
CA ILE A 96 -5.06 0.40 10.08
C ILE A 96 -3.90 1.05 9.32
N VAL A 97 -4.14 1.62 8.15
CA VAL A 97 -3.08 2.28 7.36
C VAL A 97 -3.65 3.45 6.58
N GLY A 98 -2.89 4.52 6.46
CA GLY A 98 -3.30 5.68 5.67
C GLY A 98 -2.51 6.94 6.03
N PRO A 99 -2.96 8.12 5.58
CA PRO A 99 -2.36 9.39 5.95
C PRO A 99 -2.21 9.53 7.46
N ALA A 100 -1.05 10.02 7.90
CA ALA A 100 -0.65 9.95 9.32
C ALA A 100 -1.65 10.61 10.26
N GLU A 101 -2.16 11.79 9.94
CA GLU A 101 -3.06 12.54 10.83
C GLU A 101 -4.40 11.83 11.06
N PRO A 102 -5.24 11.52 10.04
CA PRO A 102 -6.51 10.84 10.26
C PRO A 102 -6.32 9.42 10.79
N THR A 103 -5.24 8.73 10.44
CA THR A 103 -4.95 7.39 10.95
C THR A 103 -4.59 7.41 12.43
N THR A 104 -3.80 8.41 12.88
CA THR A 104 -3.48 8.64 14.30
C THR A 104 -4.75 8.90 15.11
N GLN A 105 -5.63 9.78 14.61
CA GLN A 105 -6.88 10.08 15.30
C GLN A 105 -7.79 8.84 15.37
N LEU A 106 -7.89 8.09 14.28
CA LEU A 106 -8.68 6.86 14.21
C LEU A 106 -8.17 5.81 15.20
N TRP A 107 -6.85 5.60 15.26
CA TRP A 107 -6.24 4.66 16.19
C TRP A 107 -6.49 5.05 17.65
N ARG A 108 -6.25 6.31 18.02
CA ARG A 108 -6.53 6.80 19.38
C ARG A 108 -7.96 6.55 19.85
N LEU A 109 -8.93 6.61 18.92
CA LEU A 109 -10.33 6.33 19.22
C LEU A 109 -10.63 4.84 19.31
N LEU A 110 -9.89 3.97 18.60
CA LEU A 110 -10.15 2.54 18.54
C LEU A 110 -9.35 1.73 19.58
N GLU A 111 -8.14 2.16 19.93
CA GLU A 111 -7.24 1.47 20.85
C GLU A 111 -7.91 1.05 22.18
N PRO A 112 -8.70 1.91 22.85
CA PRO A 112 -9.34 1.54 24.11
C PRO A 112 -10.30 0.35 23.99
N SER A 113 -10.87 0.11 22.80
CA SER A 113 -11.84 -0.95 22.56
C SER A 113 -11.28 -2.16 21.82
N TRP A 114 -10.22 -1.96 21.02
CA TRP A 114 -9.61 -3.02 20.22
C TRP A 114 -8.42 -3.68 20.89
N GLY A 115 -7.93 -3.07 21.99
CA GLY A 115 -6.75 -3.53 22.72
C GLY A 115 -5.44 -3.11 22.02
N PRO A 116 -4.30 -3.54 22.58
CA PRO A 116 -3.00 -3.11 22.09
C PRO A 116 -2.72 -3.64 20.67
N ALA A 117 -2.06 -2.80 19.88
CA ALA A 117 -1.49 -3.22 18.61
C ALA A 117 -0.19 -4.00 18.83
N ARG A 118 0.16 -4.88 17.89
CA ARG A 118 1.45 -5.54 17.85
C ARG A 118 2.59 -4.57 17.49
N ASP A 119 2.33 -3.66 16.55
CA ASP A 119 3.31 -2.66 16.10
C ASP A 119 2.58 -1.38 15.68
N VAL A 120 3.13 -0.23 16.05
CA VAL A 120 2.60 1.09 15.68
C VAL A 120 3.70 1.91 15.01
N ARG A 121 3.58 2.10 13.72
CA ARG A 121 4.50 2.85 12.86
C ARG A 121 3.95 4.26 12.67
N ASN A 122 4.26 5.13 13.62
CA ASN A 122 3.65 6.45 13.71
C ASN A 122 3.95 7.37 12.54
N HIS A 123 5.10 7.18 11.88
CA HIS A 123 5.56 8.03 10.80
C HIS A 123 6.27 7.21 9.72
N GLN A 124 5.66 7.17 8.54
CA GLN A 124 6.21 6.52 7.35
C GLN A 124 6.20 7.54 6.22
N PRO A 125 7.35 8.18 5.90
CA PRO A 125 7.44 9.11 4.79
C PRO A 125 6.82 8.56 3.51
N LEU A 126 5.85 9.28 2.95
CA LEU A 126 5.29 9.03 1.61
C LEU A 126 6.17 9.77 0.62
N MET A 127 6.76 9.03 -0.30
CA MET A 127 7.71 9.56 -1.27
C MET A 127 7.23 9.32 -2.68
N ILE A 128 7.54 10.25 -3.60
CA ILE A 128 7.19 10.13 -5.03
C ILE A 128 8.38 10.46 -5.92
N THR A 129 8.32 9.94 -7.15
CA THR A 129 9.11 10.41 -8.30
C THR A 129 8.27 10.37 -9.58
N GLU A 130 8.57 11.27 -10.50
CA GLU A 130 7.93 11.41 -11.83
C GLU A 130 8.98 11.27 -12.94
N GLU A 131 10.24 11.08 -12.54
CA GLU A 131 11.38 11.05 -13.46
C GLU A 131 12.29 9.84 -13.17
N LEU A 132 13.04 9.44 -14.18
CA LEU A 132 14.12 8.47 -14.02
C LEU A 132 15.34 9.13 -13.34
N PRO A 133 16.11 8.38 -12.53
CA PRO A 133 17.33 8.90 -11.94
C PRO A 133 18.35 9.27 -13.02
N LYS A 134 19.01 10.42 -12.86
CA LYS A 134 19.94 10.96 -13.89
C LYS A 134 21.32 10.29 -13.87
N ASN A 135 21.75 9.81 -12.70
CA ASN A 135 23.14 9.37 -12.47
C ASN A 135 23.21 7.91 -11.96
N ILE A 136 22.14 7.13 -12.16
CA ILE A 136 22.09 5.73 -11.75
C ILE A 136 21.63 4.90 -12.95
N GLU A 137 22.54 4.08 -13.47
CA GLU A 137 22.19 3.14 -14.53
C GLU A 137 21.26 2.05 -14.01
N PRO A 138 20.14 1.81 -14.70
CA PRO A 138 19.25 0.71 -14.36
C PRO A 138 19.97 -0.64 -14.46
N ASP A 139 19.81 -1.48 -13.46
CA ASP A 139 20.35 -2.85 -13.48
C ASP A 139 19.72 -3.66 -14.62
N PRO A 140 20.50 -4.08 -15.64
CA PRO A 140 19.97 -4.85 -16.78
C PRO A 140 19.49 -6.25 -16.40
N GLY A 141 19.91 -6.78 -15.25
CA GLY A 141 19.48 -8.08 -14.73
C GLY A 141 18.09 -8.03 -14.07
N VAL A 142 17.57 -6.84 -13.76
CA VAL A 142 16.22 -6.71 -13.19
C VAL A 142 15.17 -6.78 -14.29
N ARG A 143 14.25 -7.72 -14.15
CA ARG A 143 13.19 -7.97 -15.11
C ARG A 143 11.88 -8.37 -14.43
N ARG A 144 10.80 -8.39 -15.20
CA ARG A 144 9.52 -8.96 -14.74
C ARG A 144 9.67 -10.45 -14.47
N ILE A 145 9.07 -10.92 -13.38
CA ILE A 145 9.00 -12.35 -13.03
C ILE A 145 7.95 -13.03 -13.91
N ARG A 146 8.26 -14.22 -14.38
CA ARG A 146 7.34 -15.07 -15.15
C ARG A 146 6.53 -15.98 -14.23
N LYS A 147 5.40 -16.46 -14.73
CA LYS A 147 4.49 -17.35 -13.98
C LYS A 147 5.14 -18.70 -13.59
N ASP A 148 6.07 -19.17 -14.40
CA ASP A 148 6.84 -20.41 -14.14
C ASP A 148 7.99 -20.21 -13.13
N GLU A 149 8.20 -19.00 -12.63
CA GLU A 149 9.25 -18.67 -11.66
C GLU A 149 8.71 -18.45 -10.23
N MET A 150 7.47 -18.88 -9.97
CA MET A 150 6.86 -18.72 -8.63
C MET A 150 7.73 -19.36 -7.52
N ASP A 151 8.27 -20.54 -7.75
CA ASP A 151 9.12 -21.25 -6.78
C ASP A 151 10.43 -20.50 -6.49
N VAL A 152 10.91 -19.69 -7.46
CA VAL A 152 12.14 -18.89 -7.31
C VAL A 152 11.87 -17.61 -6.54
N ILE A 153 10.72 -16.94 -6.80
CA ILE A 153 10.43 -15.64 -6.15
C ILE A 153 9.85 -15.78 -4.75
N MET A 154 9.09 -16.85 -4.46
CA MET A 154 8.39 -17.03 -3.19
C MET A 154 9.31 -16.99 -1.96
N PRO A 155 10.49 -17.65 -1.92
CA PRO A 155 11.39 -17.55 -0.77
C PRO A 155 11.80 -16.10 -0.45
N ALA A 156 12.09 -15.28 -1.46
CA ALA A 156 12.43 -13.88 -1.28
C ALA A 156 11.23 -13.04 -0.81
N CYS A 157 10.03 -13.35 -1.30
CA CYS A 157 8.81 -12.70 -0.83
C CYS A 157 8.54 -13.01 0.65
N VAL A 158 8.70 -14.27 1.07
CA VAL A 158 8.54 -14.68 2.47
C VAL A 158 9.61 -14.04 3.36
N ALA A 159 10.88 -14.04 2.93
CA ALA A 159 11.97 -13.40 3.68
C ALA A 159 11.70 -11.90 3.87
N MET A 160 11.39 -11.18 2.79
CA MET A 160 11.06 -9.77 2.83
C MET A 160 9.89 -9.48 3.79
N PHE A 161 8.78 -10.22 3.66
CA PHE A 161 7.60 -10.03 4.50
C PHE A 161 7.92 -10.29 5.98
N THR A 162 8.67 -11.34 6.26
CA THR A 162 9.07 -11.71 7.64
C THR A 162 9.96 -10.62 8.25
N GLU A 163 10.92 -10.09 7.49
CA GLU A 163 11.76 -8.96 7.94
C GLU A 163 10.93 -7.70 8.20
N GLU A 164 9.98 -7.38 7.30
CA GLU A 164 9.18 -6.15 7.37
C GLU A 164 8.11 -6.22 8.46
N VAL A 165 7.44 -7.36 8.61
CA VAL A 165 6.22 -7.50 9.42
C VAL A 165 6.50 -8.22 10.75
N GLY A 166 7.63 -8.93 10.86
CA GLY A 166 8.03 -9.65 12.08
C GLY A 166 7.35 -11.01 12.28
N ILE A 167 6.48 -11.43 11.34
CA ILE A 167 5.82 -12.74 11.34
C ILE A 167 5.90 -13.35 9.94
N SER A 168 5.97 -14.67 9.88
CA SER A 168 5.96 -15.37 8.59
C SER A 168 4.56 -15.29 7.95
N PRO A 169 4.46 -14.91 6.66
CA PRO A 169 3.19 -14.95 5.94
C PRO A 169 2.70 -16.36 5.65
N MET A 170 3.52 -17.38 5.95
CA MET A 170 3.18 -18.80 5.81
C MET A 170 2.46 -19.34 7.06
N ALA A 171 2.29 -18.55 8.12
CA ALA A 171 1.54 -18.95 9.31
C ALA A 171 0.03 -18.99 9.02
N GLY A 172 -0.69 -19.80 9.77
CA GLY A 172 -2.16 -19.92 9.67
C GLY A 172 -2.60 -20.83 8.52
N ASP A 173 -2.96 -20.26 7.37
CA ASP A 173 -3.49 -21.00 6.20
C ASP A 173 -2.39 -21.66 5.33
N GLY A 174 -1.15 -21.74 5.82
CA GLY A 174 -0.01 -22.21 5.04
C GLY A 174 0.45 -21.22 3.96
N GLY A 175 0.02 -19.95 4.06
CA GLY A 175 0.41 -18.89 3.14
C GLY A 175 -0.39 -18.85 1.85
N LEU A 176 -1.53 -19.54 1.75
CA LEU A 176 -2.33 -19.59 0.52
C LEU A 176 -2.76 -18.20 0.04
N LEU A 177 -3.23 -17.34 0.94
CA LEU A 177 -3.61 -15.97 0.60
C LEU A 177 -2.42 -15.13 0.15
N TYR A 178 -1.27 -15.31 0.80
CA TYR A 178 -0.05 -14.60 0.41
C TYR A 178 0.48 -15.06 -0.94
N GLN A 179 0.52 -16.38 -1.18
CA GLN A 179 0.90 -16.97 -2.47
C GLN A 179 -0.02 -16.49 -3.59
N ALA A 180 -1.34 -16.47 -3.36
CA ALA A 180 -2.31 -15.95 -4.32
C ALA A 180 -2.06 -14.48 -4.65
N ARG A 181 -1.71 -13.67 -3.65
CA ARG A 181 -1.35 -12.26 -3.87
C ARG A 181 -0.08 -12.10 -4.69
N VAL A 182 0.97 -12.86 -4.42
CA VAL A 182 2.21 -12.85 -5.22
C VAL A 182 1.92 -13.30 -6.65
N ALA A 183 1.16 -14.37 -6.84
CA ALA A 183 0.78 -14.87 -8.16
C ALA A 183 -0.02 -13.83 -8.96
N GLU A 184 -0.93 -13.09 -8.32
CA GLU A 184 -1.66 -11.97 -8.93
C GLU A 184 -0.70 -10.89 -9.47
N LEU A 185 0.28 -10.48 -8.67
CA LEU A 185 1.27 -9.47 -9.07
C LEU A 185 2.16 -9.97 -10.21
N VAL A 186 2.58 -11.23 -10.18
CA VAL A 186 3.34 -11.86 -11.27
C VAL A 186 2.49 -11.92 -12.54
N ALA A 187 1.24 -12.37 -12.45
CA ALA A 187 0.33 -12.45 -13.58
C ALA A 187 0.04 -11.08 -14.23
N ALA A 188 0.02 -10.02 -13.40
CA ALA A 188 -0.16 -8.64 -13.85
C ALA A 188 1.15 -7.99 -14.38
N GLY A 189 2.29 -8.72 -14.38
CA GLY A 189 3.59 -8.18 -14.78
C GLY A 189 4.13 -7.09 -13.83
N ARG A 190 3.71 -7.11 -12.57
CA ARG A 190 4.02 -6.11 -11.53
C ARG A 190 5.01 -6.59 -10.48
N SER A 191 5.57 -7.79 -10.63
CA SER A 191 6.65 -8.33 -9.79
C SER A 191 7.96 -8.30 -10.58
N PHE A 192 9.01 -7.75 -9.98
CA PHE A 192 10.32 -7.55 -10.59
C PHE A 192 11.39 -8.18 -9.70
N ALA A 193 12.37 -8.81 -10.32
CA ALA A 193 13.56 -9.28 -9.59
C ALA A 193 14.79 -9.36 -10.49
N ARG A 194 15.96 -9.32 -9.84
CA ARG A 194 17.22 -9.85 -10.36
C ARG A 194 17.43 -11.23 -9.75
N ILE A 195 17.74 -12.20 -10.60
CA ILE A 195 18.02 -13.59 -10.23
C ILE A 195 19.42 -13.94 -10.69
N ASP A 196 20.28 -14.28 -9.75
CA ASP A 196 21.65 -14.75 -9.99
C ASP A 196 21.74 -16.19 -9.48
N ASP A 197 22.20 -17.11 -10.31
CA ASP A 197 22.35 -18.55 -9.99
C ASP A 197 21.11 -19.19 -9.33
N GLY A 198 19.91 -18.83 -9.87
CA GLY A 198 18.64 -19.35 -9.37
C GLY A 198 18.15 -18.72 -8.07
N LYS A 199 18.85 -17.70 -7.54
CA LYS A 199 18.47 -16.99 -6.31
C LYS A 199 18.12 -15.54 -6.59
N VAL A 200 17.06 -15.07 -5.93
CA VAL A 200 16.67 -13.65 -5.99
C VAL A 200 17.64 -12.83 -5.16
N VAL A 201 18.36 -11.90 -5.79
CA VAL A 201 19.27 -10.97 -5.12
C VAL A 201 18.68 -9.59 -4.88
N PHE A 202 17.74 -9.19 -5.73
CA PHE A 202 16.91 -7.98 -5.58
C PHE A 202 15.48 -8.27 -6.03
N LYS A 203 14.49 -7.71 -5.34
CA LYS A 203 13.09 -7.71 -5.78
C LYS A 203 12.39 -6.42 -5.42
N ALA A 204 11.35 -6.08 -6.19
CA ALA A 204 10.37 -5.05 -5.87
C ALA A 204 9.06 -5.36 -6.60
N GLU A 205 7.96 -4.77 -6.13
CA GLU A 205 6.62 -4.98 -6.68
C GLU A 205 5.90 -3.64 -6.87
N ILE A 206 5.06 -3.55 -7.91
CA ILE A 206 4.05 -2.50 -8.03
C ILE A 206 2.77 -3.04 -7.41
N GLY A 207 2.56 -2.75 -6.12
CA GLY A 207 1.45 -3.29 -5.33
C GLY A 207 0.09 -2.69 -5.66
N ALA A 208 0.06 -1.42 -6.06
CA ALA A 208 -1.13 -0.73 -6.53
C ALA A 208 -0.79 0.06 -7.79
N ALA A 209 -1.73 0.10 -8.74
CA ALA A 209 -1.56 0.85 -9.98
C ALA A 209 -2.89 1.42 -10.45
N THR A 210 -2.87 2.71 -10.75
CA THR A 210 -3.96 3.47 -11.35
C THR A 210 -3.40 4.26 -12.54
N PRO A 211 -4.22 4.82 -13.43
CA PRO A 211 -3.74 5.66 -14.51
C PRO A 211 -2.98 6.93 -14.05
N LYS A 212 -3.19 7.37 -12.80
CA LYS A 212 -2.59 8.62 -12.27
C LYS A 212 -1.35 8.37 -11.40
N ALA A 213 -1.30 7.27 -10.67
CA ALA A 213 -0.19 6.94 -9.78
C ALA A 213 -0.09 5.43 -9.54
N CYS A 214 1.14 4.93 -9.34
CA CYS A 214 1.35 3.59 -8.84
C CYS A 214 2.20 3.60 -7.57
N GLN A 215 2.13 2.50 -6.81
CA GLN A 215 2.82 2.38 -5.53
C GLN A 215 3.72 1.16 -5.54
N ILE A 216 5.02 1.39 -5.33
CA ILE A 216 6.02 0.34 -5.13
C ILE A 216 5.96 -0.15 -3.69
N GLN A 217 6.08 -1.46 -3.53
CA GLN A 217 6.17 -2.15 -2.25
C GLN A 217 7.15 -3.32 -2.33
N GLY A 218 7.47 -3.91 -1.18
CA GLY A 218 8.22 -5.16 -1.11
C GLY A 218 9.62 -5.08 -1.73
N VAL A 219 10.26 -3.91 -1.62
CA VAL A 219 11.66 -3.72 -2.05
C VAL A 219 12.57 -4.47 -1.11
N TRP A 220 13.36 -5.39 -1.64
CA TRP A 220 14.23 -6.22 -0.84
C TRP A 220 15.52 -6.56 -1.59
N VAL A 221 16.62 -6.58 -0.86
CA VAL A 221 17.93 -7.06 -1.30
C VAL A 221 18.32 -8.21 -0.39
N ALA A 222 18.76 -9.32 -0.97
CA ALA A 222 19.22 -10.45 -0.19
C ALA A 222 20.37 -10.03 0.76
N PRO A 223 20.36 -10.46 2.03
CA PRO A 223 21.27 -9.96 3.06
C PRO A 223 22.74 -9.97 2.65
N GLU A 224 23.20 -11.03 2.01
CA GLU A 224 24.58 -11.21 1.54
C GLU A 224 24.98 -10.27 0.38
N TYR A 225 24.01 -9.60 -0.24
CA TYR A 225 24.23 -8.66 -1.35
C TYR A 225 24.01 -7.19 -0.95
N ARG A 226 23.67 -6.92 0.31
CA ARG A 226 23.46 -5.55 0.82
C ARG A 226 24.75 -4.74 0.82
N GLY A 227 24.61 -3.40 0.79
CA GLY A 227 25.77 -2.48 0.78
C GLY A 227 26.51 -2.39 -0.56
N ARG A 228 26.00 -3.01 -1.63
CA ARG A 228 26.61 -3.03 -2.97
C ARG A 228 25.88 -2.14 -4.00
N GLY A 229 24.96 -1.29 -3.57
CA GLY A 229 24.21 -0.40 -4.47
C GLY A 229 23.04 -1.04 -5.23
N LEU A 230 22.77 -2.34 -5.04
CA LEU A 230 21.73 -3.08 -5.77
C LEU A 230 20.32 -2.51 -5.57
N SER A 231 20.04 -1.90 -4.42
CA SER A 231 18.74 -1.23 -4.19
C SER A 231 18.54 -0.06 -5.13
N GLU A 232 19.59 0.70 -5.41
CA GLU A 232 19.52 1.91 -6.26
C GLU A 232 19.39 1.55 -7.73
N THR A 233 20.28 0.70 -8.24
CA THR A 233 20.26 0.25 -9.64
C THR A 233 19.02 -0.60 -9.95
N GLY A 234 18.59 -1.43 -9.00
CA GLY A 234 17.37 -2.22 -9.09
C GLY A 234 16.12 -1.35 -9.12
N MET A 235 16.02 -0.35 -8.23
CA MET A 235 14.91 0.60 -8.24
C MET A 235 14.90 1.46 -9.51
N ALA A 236 16.04 1.87 -10.03
CA ALA A 236 16.13 2.57 -11.32
C ALA A 236 15.54 1.73 -12.46
N ALA A 237 15.82 0.41 -12.47
CA ALA A 237 15.23 -0.50 -13.44
C ALA A 237 13.70 -0.63 -13.27
N VAL A 238 13.21 -0.76 -12.04
CA VAL A 238 11.77 -0.81 -11.77
C VAL A 238 11.07 0.49 -12.18
N LEU A 239 11.67 1.64 -11.89
CA LEU A 239 11.14 2.95 -12.31
C LEU A 239 11.01 3.07 -13.82
N ARG A 240 11.97 2.55 -14.59
CA ARG A 240 11.88 2.53 -16.05
C ARG A 240 10.60 1.82 -16.53
N TYR A 241 10.26 0.67 -15.94
CA TYR A 241 9.02 -0.03 -16.28
C TYR A 241 7.78 0.71 -15.75
N ALA A 242 7.84 1.20 -14.52
CA ALA A 242 6.69 1.86 -13.89
C ALA A 242 6.27 3.13 -14.61
N LEU A 243 7.23 4.01 -14.95
CA LEU A 243 6.97 5.28 -15.63
C LEU A 243 6.63 5.10 -17.13
N ALA A 244 7.19 4.07 -17.79
CA ALA A 244 6.88 3.82 -19.19
C ALA A 244 5.53 3.14 -19.40
N ASP A 245 5.19 2.16 -18.55
CA ASP A 245 4.10 1.22 -18.83
C ASP A 245 2.91 1.31 -17.88
N VAL A 246 3.05 2.00 -16.71
CA VAL A 246 2.04 1.89 -15.65
C VAL A 246 1.42 3.24 -15.28
N SER A 247 2.22 4.20 -14.84
CA SER A 247 1.69 5.48 -14.32
C SER A 247 2.74 6.59 -14.38
N PRO A 248 2.32 7.85 -14.59
CA PRO A 248 3.24 8.99 -14.63
C PRO A 248 3.87 9.34 -13.27
N VAL A 249 3.27 8.90 -12.17
CA VAL A 249 3.76 9.13 -10.82
C VAL A 249 3.99 7.80 -10.13
N VAL A 250 5.20 7.60 -9.60
CA VAL A 250 5.57 6.41 -8.82
C VAL A 250 5.73 6.82 -7.37
N SER A 251 5.05 6.11 -6.47
CA SER A 251 5.08 6.36 -5.03
C SER A 251 5.58 5.15 -4.26
N LEU A 252 6.01 5.39 -3.04
CA LEU A 252 6.22 4.40 -1.98
C LEU A 252 6.09 5.08 -0.62
N TYR A 253 5.88 4.30 0.43
CA TYR A 253 6.11 4.77 1.80
C TYR A 253 7.04 3.80 2.52
N VAL A 254 7.81 4.32 3.47
CA VAL A 254 8.90 3.59 4.13
C VAL A 254 8.93 3.95 5.62
N ASN A 255 9.30 2.99 6.47
CA ASN A 255 9.47 3.26 7.89
C ASN A 255 10.55 4.33 8.11
N ASP A 256 10.29 5.31 8.97
CA ASP A 256 11.21 6.43 9.22
C ASP A 256 12.56 5.99 9.80
N TYR A 257 12.56 4.91 10.57
CA TYR A 257 13.79 4.30 11.10
C TYR A 257 14.61 3.53 10.05
N ASN A 258 14.04 3.22 8.87
CA ASN A 258 14.78 2.55 7.79
C ASN A 258 15.62 3.56 7.00
N THR A 259 16.63 4.11 7.68
CA THR A 259 17.50 5.15 7.10
C THR A 259 18.25 4.70 5.83
N PRO A 260 18.72 3.43 5.70
CA PRO A 260 19.35 2.97 4.46
C PRO A 260 18.39 2.99 3.25
N ALA A 261 17.16 2.51 3.42
CA ALA A 261 16.17 2.54 2.34
C ALA A 261 15.79 3.95 1.94
N ARG A 262 15.53 4.84 2.92
CA ARG A 262 15.24 6.26 2.66
C ARG A 262 16.36 6.96 1.90
N ALA A 263 17.62 6.71 2.29
CA ALA A 263 18.79 7.26 1.59
C ALA A 263 18.87 6.73 0.13
N SER A 264 18.65 5.44 -0.07
CA SER A 264 18.60 4.83 -1.41
C SER A 264 17.49 5.47 -2.27
N TYR A 265 16.27 5.61 -1.74
CA TYR A 265 15.15 6.21 -2.48
C TYR A 265 15.41 7.67 -2.87
N ARG A 266 15.99 8.48 -1.97
CA ARG A 266 16.37 9.85 -2.31
C ARG A 266 17.41 9.90 -3.43
N ARG A 267 18.41 9.02 -3.42
CA ARG A 267 19.42 8.94 -4.51
C ARG A 267 18.79 8.54 -5.85
N VAL A 268 17.76 7.72 -5.81
CA VAL A 268 17.00 7.30 -7.01
C VAL A 268 16.02 8.39 -7.50
N GLY A 269 15.89 9.49 -6.76
CA GLY A 269 15.08 10.65 -7.18
C GLY A 269 13.74 10.80 -6.47
N PHE A 270 13.43 9.95 -5.48
CA PHE A 270 12.21 10.12 -4.69
C PHE A 270 12.33 11.33 -3.75
N ARG A 271 11.26 12.10 -3.65
CA ARG A 271 11.07 13.22 -2.71
C ARG A 271 9.90 12.96 -1.78
N GLU A 272 9.97 13.42 -0.55
CA GLU A 272 8.90 13.31 0.43
C GLU A 272 7.77 14.29 0.11
N VAL A 273 6.52 13.82 0.18
CA VAL A 273 5.30 14.61 -0.10
C VAL A 273 4.26 14.52 1.00
N GLY A 274 4.48 13.68 1.99
CA GLY A 274 3.57 13.48 3.10
C GLY A 274 4.06 12.34 4.00
N ALA A 275 3.19 11.88 4.87
CA ALA A 275 3.48 10.74 5.74
C ALA A 275 2.25 9.85 5.90
N PHE A 276 2.51 8.55 5.99
CA PHE A 276 1.56 7.53 6.40
C PHE A 276 1.81 7.10 7.84
N MET A 277 0.84 6.44 8.41
CA MET A 277 0.90 5.70 9.65
C MET A 277 0.33 4.31 9.45
N SER A 278 0.91 3.31 10.10
CA SER A 278 0.35 1.96 10.14
C SER A 278 0.25 1.45 11.58
N VAL A 279 -0.85 0.78 11.86
CA VAL A 279 -1.07 0.03 13.10
C VAL A 279 -1.27 -1.43 12.72
N LEU A 280 -0.43 -2.33 13.22
CA LEU A 280 -0.45 -3.76 12.89
C LEU A 280 -0.97 -4.57 14.09
N PHE A 281 -1.83 -5.55 13.82
CA PHE A 281 -2.44 -6.40 14.85
C PHE A 281 -1.93 -7.84 14.80
#